data_9112822fd43c2553975f3f650c0209ef
#
_entry.id   9112822fd43c2553975f3f650c0209ef
#
_cell.length_a   1.000
_cell.length_b   1.000
_cell.length_c   1.000
_cell.angle_alpha   90.00
_cell.angle_beta   90.00
_cell.angle_gamma   90.00
#
_symmetry.space_group_name_H-M   'P 1'
#
loop_
_entity.id
_entity.type
_entity.pdbx_description
1 polymer ?
#
loop_
_entity_poly.entity_id
_entity_poly.type
_entity_poly.pdbx_seq_one_letter_code
_entity_poly.pdbx_strand_id
1 'polypeptide(L)'
;LVSQDIHVTSYARDNNKPVVLVVNKWDLHSHGPQDQQNFVKERKAYLRFLDFAPVVFTSAINATNINAIFKARDDIETNLNKKVPSSLLNSLIRRAQLDNEAPDFNGGRLKISYITQTKDSIPTFIVFCNNPNYFHFSYKRYLENVIRKEFGFDNCPIRLLIRAKREDNIGRK
;
A
#
# COMPACT_ATOMS: atom_id res chain seq x y z
N LEU A 1 18.23 -1.34 12.71
CA LEU A 1 17.04 -0.57 13.05
C LEU A 1 16.90 -0.51 14.56
N VAL A 2 16.79 0.70 15.08
CA VAL A 2 16.52 0.96 16.49
C VAL A 2 15.00 1.05 16.68
N SER A 3 14.49 0.76 17.88
CA SER A 3 13.05 0.87 18.21
C SER A 3 12.48 2.24 17.81
N GLN A 4 13.29 3.29 17.88
CA GLN A 4 12.93 4.64 17.50
C GLN A 4 12.63 4.79 16.00
N ASP A 5 13.40 4.10 15.13
CA ASP A 5 13.16 4.12 13.67
C ASP A 5 11.79 3.53 13.34
N ILE A 6 11.42 2.44 14.02
CA ILE A 6 10.11 1.80 13.86
C ILE A 6 9.00 2.75 14.32
N HIS A 7 9.23 3.48 15.40
CA HIS A 7 8.24 4.42 15.94
C HIS A 7 8.00 5.59 14.98
N VAL A 8 9.06 6.22 14.50
CA VAL A 8 8.98 7.34 13.53
C VAL A 8 8.29 6.90 12.23
N THR A 9 8.67 5.73 11.71
CA THR A 9 8.07 5.20 10.49
C THR A 9 6.60 4.81 10.68
N SER A 10 6.19 4.40 11.89
CA SER A 10 4.79 4.15 12.23
C SER A 10 3.94 5.42 12.16
N TYR A 11 4.45 6.56 12.59
CA TYR A 11 3.75 7.85 12.43
C TYR A 11 3.48 8.19 10.96
N ALA A 12 4.46 7.95 10.07
CA ALA A 12 4.26 8.18 8.65
C ALA A 12 3.16 7.27 8.08
N ARG A 13 3.16 5.99 8.46
CA ARG A 13 2.11 5.03 8.09
C ARG A 13 0.74 5.49 8.56
N ASP A 14 0.60 5.82 9.83
CA ASP A 14 -0.68 6.14 10.46
C ASP A 14 -1.29 7.42 9.86
N ASN A 15 -0.43 8.32 9.36
CA ASN A 15 -0.83 9.49 8.60
C ASN A 15 -0.85 9.27 7.07
N ASN A 16 -0.70 8.02 6.62
CA ASN A 16 -0.64 7.65 5.20
C ASN A 16 0.37 8.49 4.39
N LYS A 17 1.49 8.87 4.99
CA LYS A 17 2.53 9.61 4.28
C LYS A 17 3.40 8.67 3.45
N PRO A 18 3.75 9.04 2.22
CA PRO A 18 4.76 8.32 1.47
C PRO A 18 6.12 8.41 2.16
N VAL A 19 6.91 7.34 2.06
CA VAL A 19 8.18 7.21 2.77
C VAL A 19 9.24 6.68 1.80
N VAL A 20 10.44 7.26 1.85
CA VAL A 20 11.66 6.68 1.29
C VAL A 20 12.57 6.27 2.44
N LEU A 21 12.98 5.02 2.48
CA LEU A 21 13.92 4.51 3.48
C LEU A 21 15.35 4.72 2.96
N VAL A 22 16.09 5.62 3.60
CA VAL A 22 17.48 5.91 3.22
C VAL A 22 18.42 5.22 4.20
N VAL A 23 19.23 4.30 3.68
CA VAL A 23 20.29 3.63 4.43
C VAL A 23 21.61 4.34 4.12
N ASN A 24 21.95 5.31 4.98
CA ASN A 24 23.18 6.10 4.81
C ASN A 24 24.42 5.40 5.40
N LYS A 25 25.61 5.91 5.07
CA LYS A 25 26.92 5.36 5.46
C LYS A 25 27.14 3.94 4.93
N TRP A 26 26.63 3.66 3.73
CA TRP A 26 26.80 2.34 3.12
C TRP A 26 28.26 2.03 2.73
N ASP A 27 29.10 3.05 2.63
CA ASP A 27 30.56 2.96 2.46
C ASP A 27 31.27 2.23 3.59
N LEU A 28 30.70 2.19 4.81
CA LEU A 28 31.21 1.43 5.94
C LEU A 28 30.92 -0.07 5.85
N HIS A 29 30.08 -0.46 4.92
CA HIS A 29 29.75 -1.86 4.62
C HIS A 29 30.47 -2.25 3.33
N SER A 30 31.50 -3.09 3.41
CA SER A 30 32.36 -3.51 2.28
C SER A 30 31.72 -4.60 1.42
N HIS A 31 30.44 -4.41 1.00
CA HIS A 31 29.66 -5.53 0.50
C HIS A 31 28.98 -5.24 -0.84
N GLY A 32 28.73 -6.31 -1.59
CA GLY A 32 28.16 -6.26 -2.93
C GLY A 32 26.61 -6.15 -2.96
N PRO A 33 26.02 -6.22 -4.15
CA PRO A 33 24.56 -6.13 -4.33
C PRO A 33 23.78 -7.17 -3.52
N GLN A 34 24.37 -8.34 -3.24
CA GLN A 34 23.74 -9.40 -2.45
C GLN A 34 23.49 -8.96 -0.99
N ASP A 35 24.38 -8.17 -0.43
CA ASP A 35 24.26 -7.72 0.96
C ASP A 35 23.18 -6.65 1.12
N GLN A 36 22.95 -5.82 0.09
CA GLN A 36 21.80 -4.92 0.04
C GLN A 36 20.50 -5.73 0.07
N GLN A 37 20.40 -6.80 -0.70
CA GLN A 37 19.21 -7.65 -0.71
C GLN A 37 18.98 -8.34 0.64
N ASN A 38 20.02 -8.84 1.26
CA ASN A 38 19.96 -9.48 2.58
C ASN A 38 19.55 -8.47 3.65
N PHE A 39 20.16 -7.27 3.63
CA PHE A 39 19.79 -6.17 4.52
C PHE A 39 18.32 -5.81 4.39
N VAL A 40 17.81 -5.69 3.15
CA VAL A 40 16.40 -5.38 2.90
C VAL A 40 15.50 -6.50 3.41
N LYS A 41 15.85 -7.78 3.19
CA LYS A 41 15.04 -8.92 3.67
C LYS A 41 14.95 -8.94 5.19
N GLU A 42 16.07 -8.79 5.89
CA GLU A 42 16.10 -8.75 7.35
C GLU A 42 15.28 -7.58 7.92
N ARG A 43 15.39 -6.40 7.31
CA ARG A 43 14.75 -5.18 7.81
C ARG A 43 13.27 -5.10 7.45
N LYS A 44 12.84 -5.62 6.29
CA LYS A 44 11.43 -5.73 5.92
C LYS A 44 10.64 -6.60 6.90
N ALA A 45 11.27 -7.56 7.58
CA ALA A 45 10.62 -8.32 8.63
C ALA A 45 10.12 -7.43 9.79
N TYR A 46 10.85 -6.37 10.11
CA TYR A 46 10.47 -5.39 11.15
C TYR A 46 9.57 -4.27 10.62
N LEU A 47 9.64 -3.96 9.33
CA LEU A 47 8.89 -2.87 8.69
C LEU A 47 7.83 -3.39 7.71
N ARG A 48 7.17 -4.51 8.03
CA ARG A 48 6.14 -5.14 7.17
C ARG A 48 5.03 -4.19 6.73
N PHE A 49 4.78 -3.16 7.51
CA PHE A 49 3.78 -2.13 7.19
C PHE A 49 4.26 -1.09 6.17
N LEU A 50 5.57 -1.09 5.83
CA LEU A 50 6.19 -0.25 4.81
C LEU A 50 6.78 -1.09 3.65
N ASP A 51 6.22 -2.26 3.39
CA ASP A 51 6.70 -3.14 2.30
C ASP A 51 6.73 -2.43 0.94
N PHE A 52 5.91 -1.41 0.78
CA PHE A 52 5.86 -0.58 -0.43
C PHE A 52 6.96 0.50 -0.48
N ALA A 53 7.57 0.86 0.65
CA ALA A 53 8.54 1.95 0.69
C ALA A 53 9.84 1.58 -0.04
N PRO A 54 10.34 2.41 -0.96
CA PRO A 54 11.61 2.17 -1.62
C PRO A 54 12.75 2.31 -0.61
N VAL A 55 13.77 1.47 -0.76
CA VAL A 55 15.00 1.51 0.04
C VAL A 55 16.15 2.01 -0.84
N VAL A 56 16.82 3.08 -0.41
CA VAL A 56 17.94 3.69 -1.12
C VAL A 56 19.18 3.62 -0.24
N PHE A 57 20.25 3.00 -0.76
CA PHE A 57 21.54 2.92 -0.08
C PHE A 57 22.43 4.07 -0.55
N THR A 58 22.97 4.85 0.40
CA THR A 58 23.75 6.06 0.10
C THR A 58 25.02 6.15 0.93
N SER A 59 25.97 6.95 0.45
CA SER A 59 27.06 7.47 1.26
C SER A 59 27.11 8.99 1.08
N ALA A 60 26.76 9.72 2.12
CA ALA A 60 26.78 11.17 2.09
C ALA A 60 28.23 11.71 2.00
N ILE A 61 29.19 11.05 2.62
CA ILE A 61 30.63 11.43 2.58
C ILE A 61 31.16 11.31 1.16
N ASN A 62 30.82 10.21 0.47
CA ASN A 62 31.32 9.95 -0.89
C ASN A 62 30.39 10.49 -1.96
N ALA A 63 29.32 11.19 -1.60
CA ALA A 63 28.24 11.65 -2.48
C ALA A 63 27.66 10.53 -3.36
N THR A 64 27.73 9.26 -2.90
CA THR A 64 27.31 8.12 -3.68
C THR A 64 25.80 7.93 -3.59
N ASN A 65 25.16 7.76 -4.76
CA ASN A 65 23.76 7.41 -4.93
C ASN A 65 22.74 8.39 -4.32
N ILE A 66 23.13 9.65 -4.09
CA ILE A 66 22.24 10.69 -3.53
C ILE A 66 21.07 10.99 -4.48
N ASN A 67 21.32 11.00 -5.79
CA ASN A 67 20.29 11.26 -6.79
C ASN A 67 19.17 10.20 -6.81
N ALA A 68 19.43 8.98 -6.31
CA ALA A 68 18.42 7.94 -6.21
C ALA A 68 17.30 8.30 -5.22
N ILE A 69 17.58 9.14 -4.22
CA ILE A 69 16.55 9.64 -3.28
C ILE A 69 15.53 10.50 -4.04
N PHE A 70 16.02 11.40 -4.89
CA PHE A 70 15.15 12.27 -5.70
C PHE A 70 14.36 11.46 -6.73
N LYS A 71 15.00 10.48 -7.37
CA LYS A 71 14.31 9.57 -8.28
C LYS A 71 13.20 8.80 -7.56
N ALA A 72 13.48 8.25 -6.37
CA ALA A 72 12.47 7.54 -5.58
C ALA A 72 11.29 8.47 -5.20
N ARG A 73 11.54 9.75 -4.90
CA ARG A 73 10.50 10.76 -4.67
C ARG A 73 9.64 10.97 -5.92
N ASP A 74 10.27 11.12 -7.08
CA ASP A 74 9.57 11.39 -8.35
C ASP A 74 8.70 10.18 -8.77
N ASP A 75 9.20 8.96 -8.55
CA ASP A 75 8.45 7.72 -8.77
C ASP A 75 7.22 7.64 -7.83
N ILE A 76 7.38 8.03 -6.57
CA ILE A 76 6.27 8.13 -5.60
C ILE A 76 5.25 9.16 -6.07
N GLU A 77 5.66 10.36 -6.44
CA GLU A 77 4.77 11.42 -6.91
C GLU A 77 3.97 10.98 -8.14
N THR A 78 4.61 10.33 -9.09
CA THR A 78 3.96 9.76 -10.26
C THR A 78 2.86 8.76 -9.85
N ASN A 79 3.15 7.87 -8.90
CA ASN A 79 2.20 6.85 -8.44
C ASN A 79 1.07 7.46 -7.59
N LEU A 80 1.33 8.50 -6.80
CA LEU A 80 0.29 9.22 -6.05
C LEU A 80 -0.75 9.85 -6.97
N ASN A 81 -0.33 10.36 -8.11
CA ASN A 81 -1.19 11.03 -9.10
C ASN A 81 -1.93 10.07 -10.04
N LYS A 82 -1.61 8.77 -9.98
CA LYS A 82 -2.21 7.77 -10.86
C LYS A 82 -3.71 7.61 -10.63
N LYS A 83 -4.47 7.60 -11.72
CA LYS A 83 -5.91 7.36 -11.71
C LYS A 83 -6.23 6.08 -12.47
N VAL A 84 -7.12 5.29 -11.90
CA VAL A 84 -7.58 4.01 -12.47
C VAL A 84 -9.06 4.11 -12.79
N PRO A 85 -9.47 3.78 -14.03
CA PRO A 85 -10.88 3.73 -14.41
C PRO A 85 -11.67 2.76 -13.53
N SER A 86 -12.86 3.17 -13.11
CA SER A 86 -13.72 2.35 -12.23
C SER A 86 -14.09 1.00 -12.86
N SER A 87 -14.18 0.91 -14.18
CA SER A 87 -14.43 -0.36 -14.89
C SER A 87 -13.33 -1.38 -14.63
N LEU A 88 -12.06 -0.95 -14.73
CA LEU A 88 -10.90 -1.81 -14.49
C LEU A 88 -10.80 -2.22 -13.02
N LEU A 89 -11.03 -1.28 -12.08
CA LEU A 89 -11.10 -1.57 -10.65
C LEU A 89 -12.15 -2.63 -10.34
N ASN A 90 -13.36 -2.47 -10.89
CA ASN A 90 -14.45 -3.40 -10.62
C ASN A 90 -14.21 -4.78 -11.27
N SER A 91 -13.56 -4.84 -12.43
CA SER A 91 -13.16 -6.10 -13.04
C SER A 91 -12.12 -6.84 -12.20
N LEU A 92 -11.14 -6.10 -11.67
CA LEU A 92 -10.13 -6.64 -10.76
C LEU A 92 -10.76 -7.20 -9.49
N ILE A 93 -11.64 -6.43 -8.83
CA ILE A 93 -12.26 -6.85 -7.57
C ILE A 93 -13.17 -8.06 -7.76
N ARG A 94 -13.90 -8.17 -8.88
CA ARG A 94 -14.67 -9.38 -9.18
C ARG A 94 -13.77 -10.61 -9.30
N ARG A 95 -12.65 -10.51 -10.04
CA ARG A 95 -11.66 -11.59 -10.16
C ARG A 95 -11.05 -11.93 -8.80
N ALA A 96 -10.63 -10.93 -8.02
CA ALA A 96 -10.05 -11.14 -6.71
C ALA A 96 -10.99 -11.85 -5.72
N GLN A 97 -12.30 -11.59 -5.77
CA GLN A 97 -13.29 -12.29 -4.95
C GLN A 97 -13.49 -13.75 -5.40
N LEU A 98 -13.30 -14.07 -6.68
CA LEU A 98 -13.36 -15.45 -7.19
C LEU A 98 -12.09 -16.23 -6.83
N ASP A 99 -10.91 -15.58 -6.96
CA ASP A 99 -9.62 -16.20 -6.69
C ASP A 99 -9.40 -16.46 -5.19
N ASN A 100 -9.92 -15.59 -4.34
CA ASN A 100 -9.81 -15.70 -2.88
C ASN A 100 -11.05 -15.09 -2.23
N GLU A 101 -11.96 -15.95 -1.81
CA GLU A 101 -13.18 -15.52 -1.13
C GLU A 101 -12.86 -14.90 0.23
N ALA A 102 -13.65 -13.89 0.61
CA ALA A 102 -13.54 -13.29 1.93
C ALA A 102 -13.85 -14.33 3.02
N PRO A 103 -13.05 -14.35 4.11
CA PRO A 103 -13.35 -15.22 5.24
C PRO A 103 -14.67 -14.82 5.92
N ASP A 104 -15.32 -15.79 6.57
CA ASP A 104 -16.43 -15.49 7.46
C ASP A 104 -15.89 -14.73 8.67
N PHE A 105 -16.51 -13.60 8.97
CA PHE A 105 -16.09 -12.72 10.06
C PHE A 105 -17.29 -11.97 10.65
N ASN A 106 -17.35 -11.87 11.98
CA ASN A 106 -18.44 -11.22 12.72
C ASN A 106 -19.84 -11.75 12.36
N GLY A 107 -19.95 -13.06 12.10
CA GLY A 107 -21.23 -13.70 11.82
C GLY A 107 -21.72 -13.59 10.38
N GLY A 108 -20.86 -13.19 9.43
CA GLY A 108 -21.23 -13.15 8.03
C GLY A 108 -20.05 -13.08 7.09
N ARG A 109 -20.34 -13.14 5.80
CA ARG A 109 -19.34 -13.08 4.74
C ARG A 109 -19.44 -11.76 3.97
N LEU A 110 -18.28 -11.15 3.75
CA LEU A 110 -18.18 -9.94 2.94
C LEU A 110 -18.53 -10.24 1.47
N LYS A 111 -19.35 -9.35 0.89
CA LYS A 111 -19.61 -9.28 -0.55
C LYS A 111 -19.37 -7.85 -1.02
N ILE A 112 -18.36 -7.67 -1.85
CA ILE A 112 -18.06 -6.36 -2.44
C ILE A 112 -18.93 -6.17 -3.67
N SER A 113 -19.71 -5.08 -3.69
CA SER A 113 -20.59 -4.72 -4.78
C SER A 113 -19.85 -3.94 -5.87
N TYR A 114 -19.07 -2.94 -5.47
CA TYR A 114 -18.25 -2.14 -6.39
C TYR A 114 -17.18 -1.35 -5.63
N ILE A 115 -16.22 -0.82 -6.40
CA ILE A 115 -15.11 0.00 -5.91
C ILE A 115 -14.93 1.21 -6.82
N THR A 116 -14.54 2.34 -6.24
CA THR A 116 -14.18 3.55 -6.97
C THR A 116 -12.98 4.23 -6.35
N GLN A 117 -12.20 4.96 -7.15
CA GLN A 117 -11.10 5.80 -6.66
C GLN A 117 -11.61 7.23 -6.44
N THR A 118 -11.20 7.84 -5.33
CA THR A 118 -11.48 9.24 -5.01
C THR A 118 -10.43 10.18 -5.64
N LYS A 119 -10.66 11.50 -5.50
CA LYS A 119 -9.72 12.54 -5.96
C LYS A 119 -8.80 13.03 -4.84
N ASP A 120 -8.53 12.19 -3.85
CA ASP A 120 -7.64 12.57 -2.75
C ASP A 120 -6.17 12.63 -3.20
N SER A 121 -5.34 13.31 -2.40
CA SER A 121 -3.89 13.42 -2.60
C SER A 121 -3.14 12.08 -2.47
N ILE A 122 -3.75 11.12 -1.79
CA ILE A 122 -3.28 9.74 -1.68
C ILE A 122 -4.26 8.85 -2.43
N PRO A 123 -3.80 7.86 -3.22
CA PRO A 123 -4.68 6.90 -3.88
C PRO A 123 -5.63 6.25 -2.86
N THR A 124 -6.86 6.72 -2.85
CA THR A 124 -7.91 6.28 -1.92
C THR A 124 -9.02 5.62 -2.71
N PHE A 125 -9.39 4.42 -2.28
CA PHE A 125 -10.43 3.62 -2.92
C PHE A 125 -11.57 3.39 -1.94
N ILE A 126 -12.79 3.68 -2.37
CA ILE A 126 -13.99 3.37 -1.59
C ILE A 126 -14.53 2.03 -2.07
N VAL A 127 -14.57 1.08 -1.16
CA VAL A 127 -15.12 -0.26 -1.37
C VAL A 127 -16.53 -0.29 -0.80
N PHE A 128 -17.53 -0.51 -1.64
CA PHE A 128 -18.91 -0.65 -1.23
C PHE A 128 -19.26 -2.14 -1.11
N CYS A 129 -19.77 -2.53 0.04
CA CYS A 129 -20.05 -3.92 0.38
C CYS A 129 -21.41 -4.07 1.08
N ASN A 130 -21.82 -5.32 1.29
CA ASN A 130 -23.06 -5.66 2.01
C ASN A 130 -23.04 -5.17 3.46
N ASN A 131 -21.96 -5.42 4.19
CA ASN A 131 -21.80 -4.99 5.59
C ASN A 131 -20.32 -4.75 5.91
N PRO A 132 -19.92 -3.52 6.28
CA PRO A 132 -18.55 -3.18 6.66
C PRO A 132 -18.00 -4.01 7.84
N ASN A 133 -18.87 -4.47 8.75
CA ASN A 133 -18.44 -5.27 9.90
C ASN A 133 -17.92 -6.66 9.51
N TYR A 134 -18.23 -7.15 8.31
CA TYR A 134 -17.71 -8.42 7.79
C TYR A 134 -16.32 -8.27 7.14
N PHE A 135 -15.77 -7.06 7.13
CA PHE A 135 -14.48 -6.78 6.48
C PHE A 135 -13.31 -7.11 7.41
N HIS A 136 -12.74 -8.31 7.28
CA HIS A 136 -11.57 -8.70 8.04
C HIS A 136 -10.31 -7.98 7.58
N PHE A 137 -9.41 -7.63 8.49
CA PHE A 137 -8.19 -6.87 8.19
C PHE A 137 -7.24 -7.60 7.21
N SER A 138 -7.18 -8.94 7.27
CA SER A 138 -6.36 -9.72 6.32
C SER A 138 -6.87 -9.60 4.88
N TYR A 139 -8.20 -9.56 4.70
CA TYR A 139 -8.80 -9.41 3.39
C TYR A 139 -8.60 -8.00 2.83
N LYS A 140 -8.63 -6.99 3.71
CA LYS A 140 -8.25 -5.63 3.35
C LYS A 140 -6.84 -5.57 2.77
N ARG A 141 -5.89 -6.18 3.48
CA ARG A 141 -4.49 -6.26 3.05
C ARG A 141 -4.33 -7.03 1.73
N TYR A 142 -5.07 -8.09 1.55
CA TYR A 142 -5.11 -8.83 0.28
C TYR A 142 -5.54 -7.93 -0.87
N LEU A 143 -6.65 -7.21 -0.74
CA LEU A 143 -7.15 -6.30 -1.78
C LEU A 143 -6.19 -5.14 -2.06
N GLU A 144 -5.56 -4.57 -1.03
CA GLU A 144 -4.52 -3.55 -1.19
C GLU A 144 -3.36 -4.08 -2.04
N ASN A 145 -2.90 -5.30 -1.78
CA ASN A 145 -1.83 -5.93 -2.55
C ASN A 145 -2.24 -6.24 -3.99
N VAL A 146 -3.47 -6.70 -4.22
CA VAL A 146 -4.00 -6.97 -5.55
C VAL A 146 -4.09 -5.68 -6.38
N ILE A 147 -4.62 -4.59 -5.81
CA ILE A 147 -4.71 -3.29 -6.46
C ILE A 147 -3.31 -2.75 -6.78
N ARG A 148 -2.40 -2.85 -5.82
CA ARG A 148 -1.01 -2.41 -5.97
C ARG A 148 -0.32 -3.11 -7.13
N LYS A 149 -0.39 -4.43 -7.15
CA LYS A 149 0.27 -5.27 -8.16
C LYS A 149 -0.30 -5.04 -9.57
N GLU A 150 -1.63 -4.96 -9.68
CA GLU A 150 -2.29 -4.84 -10.99
C GLU A 150 -2.07 -3.47 -11.63
N PHE A 151 -2.14 -2.40 -10.84
CA PHE A 151 -2.08 -1.03 -11.35
C PHE A 151 -0.75 -0.33 -11.08
N GLY A 152 0.23 -1.02 -10.49
CA GLY A 152 1.56 -0.47 -10.25
C GLY A 152 1.54 0.72 -9.30
N PHE A 153 0.85 0.61 -8.16
CA PHE A 153 0.94 1.57 -7.06
C PHE A 153 2.15 1.27 -6.17
N ASP A 154 3.29 1.02 -6.81
CA ASP A 154 4.54 0.78 -6.10
C ASP A 154 5.02 2.06 -5.43
N ASN A 155 5.80 1.91 -4.37
CA ASN A 155 6.47 3.00 -3.67
C ASN A 155 5.54 4.06 -3.04
N CYS A 156 4.22 3.88 -3.05
CA CYS A 156 3.31 4.84 -2.42
C CYS A 156 2.26 4.14 -1.54
N PRO A 157 1.75 4.82 -0.49
CA PRO A 157 0.63 4.30 0.29
C PRO A 157 -0.64 4.29 -0.55
N ILE A 158 -1.51 3.31 -0.29
CA ILE A 158 -2.89 3.30 -0.78
C ILE A 158 -3.84 3.15 0.41
N ARG A 159 -5.05 3.67 0.29
CA ARG A 159 -6.04 3.64 1.36
C ARG A 159 -7.33 2.99 0.86
N LEU A 160 -7.83 2.00 1.59
CA LEU A 160 -9.16 1.44 1.37
C LEU A 160 -10.13 1.96 2.45
N LEU A 161 -11.19 2.62 2.01
CA LEU A 161 -12.32 3.04 2.82
C LEU A 161 -13.49 2.09 2.55
N ILE A 162 -14.02 1.49 3.60
CA ILE A 162 -15.09 0.51 3.48
C ILE A 162 -16.40 1.18 3.83
N ARG A 163 -17.42 1.01 2.97
CA ARG A 163 -18.74 1.57 3.17
C ARG A 163 -19.83 0.56 2.85
N ALA A 164 -20.93 0.62 3.57
CA ALA A 164 -22.13 -0.12 3.21
C ALA A 164 -22.66 0.42 1.87
N LYS A 165 -23.08 -0.49 0.98
CA LYS A 165 -23.90 -0.11 -0.17
C LYS A 165 -25.21 0.44 0.36
N ARG A 166 -25.59 1.67 -0.03
CA ARG A 166 -26.93 2.17 0.24
C ARG A 166 -27.91 1.27 -0.53
N GLU A 167 -28.87 0.67 0.16
CA GLU A 167 -30.06 0.15 -0.51
C GLU A 167 -30.83 1.38 -0.98
N ASP A 168 -30.90 1.56 -2.30
CA ASP A 168 -31.88 2.50 -2.85
C ASP A 168 -33.26 1.97 -2.42
N ASN A 169 -33.89 2.68 -1.48
CA ASN A 169 -35.31 2.53 -1.21
C ASN A 169 -36.06 2.98 -2.46
N ILE A 170 -36.04 2.10 -3.49
CA ILE A 170 -36.96 2.25 -4.62
C ILE A 170 -38.33 1.97 -4.05
N GLY A 171 -39.09 3.07 -3.93
CA GLY A 171 -40.33 3.20 -3.24
C GLY A 171 -41.33 2.07 -3.48
N ARG A 172 -41.83 1.56 -2.37
CA ARG A 172 -43.24 1.14 -2.35
C ARG A 172 -44.09 2.38 -2.40
N LYS A 173 -44.61 2.70 -3.57
CA LYS A 173 -45.88 3.35 -3.74
C LYS A 173 -46.91 2.31 -4.14
#